data_f1063d39e7667c251ad8d47c1d102bd8
#
_entry.id   f1063d39e7667c251ad8d47c1d102bd8
#
_cell.length_a   1.000
_cell.length_b   1.000
_cell.length_c   1.000
_cell.angle_alpha   90.00
_cell.angle_beta   90.00
_cell.angle_gamma   90.00
#
_symmetry.space_group_name_H-M   'P 1'
#
loop_
_entity.id
_entity.type
_entity.pdbx_description
1 polymer ?
#
loop_
_entity_poly.entity_id
_entity_poly.type
_entity_poly.pdbx_seq_one_letter_code
_entity_poly.pdbx_strand_id
1 'polypeptide(L)'
;MKRMVLATVILVLSFAAIALPEPAPAPGPTFSGAVEPAAAASASSSVWYCPWVDAGAEKDAAILMASTVDVEAVVTLPSPLNEEEPDQATRSITGPGAQILNVGDLVRRGAAPGFVEYSDGPAATSAWVSGDQLLSGDRCTVAVSKLWHLPGVSTRQGREVTLRLFNPFLPLAKVSVGGSTEFGPLPLPELATVDVPPRGWVDIDLNPLIPFFDDLTLFVTTEEGLVIPTVTMYGDGDEVSLPASGLSTTWEFPVVSVDTLTPTLMVSNPGPGTATVTLDVFTTAGAIPNAASFEVGPDSPLRVALDEIVDGKFGLRLSSTGPVSAAVVAEDAPSDVSDGDAGDDGDGDDGDDTDEPTAAIVDRIAGTVGAAFPSARWLLPGAGAVPDATSSLWILNTDPEPATVTIQPLGVRSLPADKVIVAPGTVLEVPLDADVEIGGYLLDASIQVTAAWSAVRPNSVAFFAGTALDG
;
A
#
# COMPACT_ATOMS: atom_id res chain seq x y z
N MET A 1 22.55 -61.78 33.02
CA MET A 1 23.04 -61.49 31.67
C MET A 1 21.94 -60.86 30.74
N LYS A 2 20.75 -61.46 30.58
CA LYS A 2 19.74 -60.92 29.64
C LYS A 2 19.27 -59.45 29.93
N ARG A 3 19.21 -59.06 31.21
CA ARG A 3 18.78 -57.61 31.55
C ARG A 3 19.90 -56.61 31.30
N MET A 4 21.18 -57.04 31.38
CA MET A 4 22.29 -56.12 31.11
C MET A 4 22.49 -55.86 29.62
N VAL A 5 22.23 -56.87 28.76
CA VAL A 5 22.27 -56.71 27.29
C VAL A 5 21.14 -55.81 26.81
N LEU A 6 19.94 -55.89 27.39
CA LEU A 6 18.83 -55.07 27.01
C LEU A 6 19.08 -53.58 27.35
N ALA A 7 19.65 -53.27 28.51
CA ALA A 7 20.01 -51.92 28.92
C ALA A 7 21.08 -51.30 28.02
N THR A 8 22.08 -52.09 27.59
CA THR A 8 23.11 -51.61 26.67
C THR A 8 22.58 -51.35 25.26
N VAL A 9 21.65 -52.17 24.76
CA VAL A 9 21.01 -51.95 23.45
C VAL A 9 20.13 -50.71 23.45
N ILE A 10 19.38 -50.45 24.53
CA ILE A 10 18.56 -49.23 24.66
C ILE A 10 19.48 -48.00 24.73
N LEU A 11 20.59 -48.04 25.46
CA LEU A 11 21.54 -46.93 25.56
C LEU A 11 22.19 -46.61 24.21
N VAL A 12 22.59 -47.62 23.44
CA VAL A 12 23.19 -47.45 22.11
C VAL A 12 22.18 -46.91 21.11
N LEU A 13 20.90 -47.35 21.15
CA LEU A 13 19.86 -46.82 20.30
C LEU A 13 19.50 -45.35 20.64
N SER A 14 19.56 -45.00 21.93
CA SER A 14 19.36 -43.61 22.35
C SER A 14 20.51 -42.70 21.89
N PHE A 15 21.75 -43.16 21.95
CA PHE A 15 22.90 -42.41 21.43
C PHE A 15 22.92 -42.33 19.90
N ALA A 16 22.45 -43.35 19.18
CA ALA A 16 22.32 -43.29 17.74
C ALA A 16 21.22 -42.32 17.27
N ALA A 17 20.15 -42.17 18.05
CA ALA A 17 19.10 -41.18 17.75
C ALA A 17 19.57 -39.71 17.95
N ILE A 18 20.52 -39.47 18.88
CA ILE A 18 21.08 -38.14 19.12
C ILE A 18 22.18 -37.78 18.09
N ALA A 19 22.77 -38.79 17.44
CA ALA A 19 23.86 -38.62 16.46
C ALA A 19 23.37 -38.55 15.00
N LEU A 20 22.07 -38.61 14.75
CA LEU A 20 21.56 -38.33 13.42
C LEU A 20 21.70 -36.80 13.16
N PRO A 21 22.42 -36.39 12.11
CA PRO A 21 22.42 -34.97 11.75
C PRO A 21 20.97 -34.56 11.54
N GLU A 22 20.57 -33.42 12.14
CA GLU A 22 19.31 -32.80 11.80
C GLU A 22 19.19 -32.75 10.27
N PRO A 23 18.06 -33.17 9.70
CA PRO A 23 17.87 -32.99 8.27
C PRO A 23 18.09 -31.49 7.98
N ALA A 24 19.02 -31.20 7.08
CA ALA A 24 19.26 -29.84 6.65
C ALA A 24 17.89 -29.25 6.33
N PRO A 25 17.59 -28.05 6.83
CA PRO A 25 16.32 -27.37 6.47
C PRO A 25 16.20 -27.45 4.96
N ALA A 26 15.03 -27.84 4.48
CA ALA A 26 14.77 -27.87 3.05
C ALA A 26 15.19 -26.50 2.51
N PRO A 27 15.96 -26.44 1.41
CA PRO A 27 16.33 -25.15 0.85
C PRO A 27 15.02 -24.39 0.62
N GLY A 28 14.84 -23.29 1.34
CA GLY A 28 13.75 -22.36 1.10
C GLY A 28 13.78 -21.97 -0.38
N PRO A 29 12.65 -21.59 -0.97
CA PRO A 29 12.62 -21.20 -2.36
C PRO A 29 13.74 -20.18 -2.59
N THR A 30 14.74 -20.56 -3.39
CA THR A 30 15.82 -19.65 -3.78
C THR A 30 15.22 -18.66 -4.77
N PHE A 31 14.86 -17.48 -4.26
CA PHE A 31 14.38 -16.37 -5.08
C PHE A 31 15.54 -15.81 -5.91
N SER A 32 15.80 -16.38 -7.07
CA SER A 32 16.65 -15.77 -8.10
C SER A 32 15.76 -15.10 -9.15
N GLY A 33 14.86 -14.24 -8.74
CA GLY A 33 14.09 -13.36 -9.62
C GLY A 33 14.91 -12.12 -9.94
N ALA A 34 15.12 -11.83 -11.22
CA ALA A 34 15.57 -10.51 -11.60
C ALA A 34 14.59 -9.48 -11.06
N VAL A 35 15.11 -8.46 -10.36
CA VAL A 35 14.33 -7.30 -9.93
C VAL A 35 13.84 -6.62 -11.21
N GLU A 36 12.57 -6.79 -11.55
CA GLU A 36 11.97 -5.91 -12.56
C GLU A 36 11.66 -4.59 -11.84
N PRO A 37 12.28 -3.48 -12.28
CA PRO A 37 11.95 -2.17 -11.74
C PRO A 37 10.46 -1.92 -11.98
N ALA A 38 9.81 -1.26 -11.03
CA ALA A 38 8.44 -0.81 -11.20
C ALA A 38 8.35 -0.05 -12.53
N ALA A 39 7.57 -0.58 -13.47
CA ALA A 39 7.54 -0.04 -14.82
C ALA A 39 7.05 1.41 -14.78
N ALA A 40 7.86 2.31 -15.31
CA ALA A 40 7.40 3.65 -15.61
C ALA A 40 6.25 3.57 -16.64
N ALA A 41 5.28 4.47 -16.55
CA ALA A 41 4.22 4.58 -17.52
C ALA A 41 4.85 4.89 -18.90
N SER A 42 4.95 3.90 -19.76
CA SER A 42 5.57 4.08 -21.09
C SER A 42 4.62 4.81 -22.04
N ALA A 43 5.19 5.49 -23.04
CA ALA A 43 4.45 6.26 -24.03
C ALA A 43 3.60 5.42 -25.02
N SER A 44 3.54 4.11 -24.85
CA SER A 44 2.70 3.19 -25.63
C SER A 44 1.59 2.64 -24.75
N SER A 45 0.45 2.25 -25.32
CA SER A 45 -0.76 1.77 -24.61
C SER A 45 -0.46 1.09 -23.29
N SER A 46 -1.02 1.64 -22.20
CA SER A 46 -0.78 1.14 -20.85
C SER A 46 -2.07 0.57 -20.29
N VAL A 47 -1.92 -0.47 -19.47
CA VAL A 47 -3.04 -1.06 -18.70
C VAL A 47 -2.76 -0.85 -17.21
N TRP A 48 -3.75 -0.31 -16.52
CA TRP A 48 -3.68 -0.01 -15.08
C TRP A 48 -4.64 -0.90 -14.33
N TYR A 49 -4.18 -1.56 -13.28
CA TYR A 49 -4.94 -2.50 -12.46
C TYR A 49 -5.21 -1.90 -11.09
N CYS A 50 -6.48 -1.85 -10.68
CA CYS A 50 -6.96 -1.32 -9.41
C CYS A 50 -7.69 -2.44 -8.65
N PRO A 51 -6.97 -3.36 -7.99
CA PRO A 51 -7.55 -4.57 -7.40
C PRO A 51 -8.40 -4.32 -6.15
N TRP A 52 -8.20 -3.20 -5.43
CA TRP A 52 -8.89 -2.92 -4.16
C TRP A 52 -10.24 -2.24 -4.31
N VAL A 53 -10.64 -1.84 -5.51
CA VAL A 53 -11.90 -1.11 -5.72
C VAL A 53 -13.08 -1.90 -5.20
N ASP A 54 -13.93 -1.26 -4.40
CA ASP A 54 -15.12 -1.82 -3.79
C ASP A 54 -16.24 -0.75 -3.73
N ALA A 55 -17.37 -1.04 -4.37
CA ALA A 55 -18.57 -0.21 -4.36
C ALA A 55 -19.71 -0.94 -3.61
N GLY A 56 -19.44 -1.38 -2.40
CA GLY A 56 -20.39 -2.05 -1.51
C GLY A 56 -21.58 -1.18 -1.09
N ALA A 57 -22.48 -1.73 -0.28
CA ALA A 57 -23.75 -1.06 0.04
C ALA A 57 -23.59 0.29 0.78
N GLU A 58 -22.47 0.49 1.46
CA GLU A 58 -22.13 1.68 2.26
C GLU A 58 -20.81 2.32 1.80
N LYS A 59 -20.30 1.89 0.63
CA LYS A 59 -19.06 2.37 0.04
C LYS A 59 -19.31 2.97 -1.34
N ASP A 60 -18.72 4.14 -1.55
CA ASP A 60 -18.54 4.75 -2.85
C ASP A 60 -17.12 4.49 -3.34
N ALA A 61 -16.94 4.32 -4.63
CA ALA A 61 -15.63 4.16 -5.24
C ALA A 61 -15.51 4.94 -6.54
N ALA A 62 -14.33 5.46 -6.81
CA ALA A 62 -14.04 6.09 -8.08
C ALA A 62 -12.71 5.64 -8.67
N ILE A 63 -12.67 5.52 -9.98
CA ILE A 63 -11.46 5.37 -10.78
C ILE A 63 -11.13 6.72 -11.39
N LEU A 64 -9.91 7.18 -11.17
CA LEU A 64 -9.40 8.50 -11.48
C LEU A 64 -8.35 8.35 -12.56
N MET A 65 -8.56 9.01 -13.69
CA MET A 65 -7.76 8.84 -14.90
C MET A 65 -7.19 10.18 -15.31
N ALA A 66 -5.90 10.24 -15.64
CA ALA A 66 -5.25 11.43 -16.16
C ALA A 66 -4.30 11.09 -17.31
N SER A 67 -4.16 12.03 -18.25
CA SER A 67 -3.22 11.91 -19.37
C SER A 67 -2.66 13.28 -19.74
N THR A 68 -1.44 13.27 -20.29
CA THR A 68 -0.81 14.49 -20.84
C THR A 68 -1.13 14.73 -22.31
N VAL A 69 -1.76 13.78 -22.97
CA VAL A 69 -2.16 13.83 -24.38
C VAL A 69 -3.60 13.34 -24.54
N ASP A 70 -4.18 13.54 -25.71
CA ASP A 70 -5.51 13.00 -26.03
C ASP A 70 -5.46 11.47 -26.04
N VAL A 71 -6.31 10.83 -25.23
CA VAL A 71 -6.41 9.36 -25.16
C VAL A 71 -7.87 8.93 -24.99
N GLU A 72 -8.12 7.69 -25.40
CA GLU A 72 -9.33 6.97 -25.02
C GLU A 72 -8.98 5.98 -23.91
N ALA A 73 -9.74 6.01 -22.82
CA ALA A 73 -9.63 5.09 -21.69
C ALA A 73 -10.83 4.15 -21.66
N VAL A 74 -10.60 2.86 -21.62
CA VAL A 74 -11.62 1.83 -21.44
C VAL A 74 -11.48 1.25 -20.05
N VAL A 75 -12.44 1.53 -19.18
CA VAL A 75 -12.53 0.94 -17.85
C VAL A 75 -13.32 -0.34 -17.94
N THR A 76 -12.76 -1.44 -17.42
CA THR A 76 -13.40 -2.75 -17.37
C THR A 76 -13.47 -3.22 -15.91
N LEU A 77 -14.69 -3.55 -15.48
CA LEU A 77 -14.99 -4.13 -14.16
C LEU A 77 -15.50 -5.56 -14.40
N PRO A 78 -14.70 -6.60 -14.12
CA PRO A 78 -15.14 -7.98 -14.26
C PRO A 78 -16.33 -8.32 -13.35
N SER A 79 -17.22 -9.19 -13.81
CA SER A 79 -18.32 -9.71 -13.00
C SER A 79 -17.86 -10.84 -12.07
N PRO A 80 -18.27 -10.86 -10.79
CA PRO A 80 -17.89 -11.92 -9.85
C PRO A 80 -18.43 -13.31 -10.25
N LEU A 81 -19.43 -13.38 -11.10
CA LEU A 81 -20.11 -14.63 -11.44
C LEU A 81 -19.55 -15.32 -12.70
N ASN A 82 -18.52 -14.78 -13.35
CA ASN A 82 -17.89 -15.32 -14.58
C ASN A 82 -18.85 -15.61 -15.77
N GLU A 83 -20.17 -15.48 -15.58
CA GLU A 83 -21.21 -15.80 -16.55
C GLU A 83 -21.81 -14.54 -17.20
N GLU A 84 -21.56 -13.38 -16.61
CA GLU A 84 -22.02 -12.09 -17.11
C GLU A 84 -20.90 -11.37 -17.86
N GLU A 85 -21.28 -10.60 -18.88
CA GLU A 85 -20.33 -9.71 -19.54
C GLU A 85 -19.79 -8.69 -18.53
N PRO A 86 -18.49 -8.35 -18.60
CA PRO A 86 -17.92 -7.33 -17.71
C PRO A 86 -18.58 -5.98 -17.96
N ASP A 87 -18.78 -5.22 -16.90
CA ASP A 87 -19.22 -3.82 -17.03
C ASP A 87 -18.07 -2.98 -17.61
N GLN A 88 -18.39 -2.20 -18.63
CA GLN A 88 -17.39 -1.38 -19.32
C GLN A 88 -17.87 0.06 -19.49
N ALA A 89 -16.93 1.00 -19.38
CA ALA A 89 -17.14 2.40 -19.71
C ALA A 89 -15.96 2.95 -20.51
N THR A 90 -16.26 3.66 -21.58
CA THR A 90 -15.25 4.40 -22.34
C THR A 90 -15.28 5.86 -21.92
N ARG A 91 -14.10 6.46 -21.76
CA ARG A 91 -13.90 7.86 -21.46
C ARG A 91 -12.86 8.45 -22.41
N SER A 92 -13.16 9.60 -22.99
CA SER A 92 -12.20 10.37 -23.78
C SER A 92 -11.59 11.44 -22.86
N ILE A 93 -10.27 11.48 -22.80
CA ILE A 93 -9.51 12.48 -22.06
C ILE A 93 -8.81 13.36 -23.10
N THR A 94 -9.15 14.66 -23.09
CA THR A 94 -8.43 15.65 -23.88
C THR A 94 -7.23 16.12 -23.06
N GLY A 95 -6.05 15.87 -23.56
CA GLY A 95 -4.81 16.12 -22.83
C GLY A 95 -4.24 17.53 -22.98
N PRO A 96 -3.56 18.04 -21.95
CA PRO A 96 -3.47 17.47 -20.62
C PRO A 96 -4.82 17.59 -19.87
N GLY A 97 -5.29 16.46 -19.33
CA GLY A 97 -6.61 16.42 -18.70
C GLY A 97 -6.80 15.19 -17.80
N ALA A 98 -7.95 15.21 -17.12
CA ALA A 98 -8.33 14.12 -16.23
C ALA A 98 -9.83 13.83 -16.31
N GLN A 99 -10.23 12.63 -15.92
CA GLN A 99 -11.61 12.15 -15.82
C GLN A 99 -11.78 11.33 -14.55
N ILE A 100 -12.97 11.44 -13.96
CA ILE A 100 -13.41 10.66 -12.81
C ILE A 100 -14.54 9.76 -13.25
N LEU A 101 -14.46 8.48 -12.92
CA LEU A 101 -15.52 7.51 -13.11
C LEU A 101 -15.98 7.00 -11.75
N ASN A 102 -17.19 7.34 -11.35
CA ASN A 102 -17.82 6.74 -10.20
C ASN A 102 -18.19 5.29 -10.51
N VAL A 103 -17.66 4.36 -9.75
CA VAL A 103 -17.85 2.92 -9.98
C VAL A 103 -19.31 2.52 -9.76
N GLY A 104 -20.00 3.15 -8.81
CA GLY A 104 -21.42 2.94 -8.55
C GLY A 104 -22.36 3.26 -9.73
N ASP A 105 -21.90 4.01 -10.73
CA ASP A 105 -22.63 4.25 -11.97
C ASP A 105 -22.66 3.02 -12.89
N LEU A 106 -21.69 2.11 -12.75
CA LEU A 106 -21.54 0.88 -13.54
C LEU A 106 -21.98 -0.36 -12.78
N VAL A 107 -21.52 -0.49 -11.52
CA VAL A 107 -21.76 -1.68 -10.68
C VAL A 107 -22.60 -1.28 -9.49
N ARG A 108 -23.65 -2.02 -9.23
CA ARG A 108 -24.62 -1.64 -8.20
C ARG A 108 -24.25 -2.04 -6.78
N ARG A 109 -23.37 -3.02 -6.56
CA ARG A 109 -22.96 -3.50 -5.21
C ARG A 109 -21.74 -4.40 -5.26
N GLY A 110 -20.82 -4.25 -4.27
CA GLY A 110 -19.79 -5.19 -3.90
C GLY A 110 -18.41 -4.88 -4.46
N ALA A 111 -17.50 -5.80 -4.24
CA ALA A 111 -16.15 -5.74 -4.77
C ALA A 111 -16.18 -5.58 -6.29
N ALA A 112 -15.44 -4.61 -6.78
CA ALA A 112 -15.38 -4.25 -8.19
C ALA A 112 -13.91 -4.00 -8.64
N PRO A 113 -12.99 -4.98 -8.41
CA PRO A 113 -11.64 -4.82 -8.91
C PRO A 113 -11.70 -4.56 -10.42
N GLY A 114 -10.90 -3.60 -10.89
CA GLY A 114 -11.01 -3.14 -12.26
C GLY A 114 -9.66 -2.91 -12.92
N PHE A 115 -9.70 -2.70 -14.21
CA PHE A 115 -8.54 -2.24 -14.96
C PHE A 115 -8.93 -1.20 -16.01
N VAL A 116 -7.97 -0.36 -16.36
CA VAL A 116 -8.12 0.72 -17.34
C VAL A 116 -7.11 0.52 -18.46
N GLU A 117 -7.59 0.45 -19.69
CA GLU A 117 -6.77 0.36 -20.90
C GLU A 117 -6.77 1.70 -21.61
N TYR A 118 -5.59 2.25 -21.87
CA TYR A 118 -5.43 3.49 -22.64
C TYR A 118 -4.98 3.20 -24.04
N SER A 119 -5.58 3.88 -25.02
CA SER A 119 -5.29 3.66 -26.44
C SER A 119 -3.87 4.06 -26.85
N ASP A 120 -3.36 5.17 -26.33
CA ASP A 120 -2.06 5.74 -26.66
C ASP A 120 -1.57 6.69 -25.56
N GLY A 121 -0.25 6.94 -25.53
CA GLY A 121 0.37 8.00 -24.76
C GLY A 121 0.49 7.76 -23.26
N PRO A 122 1.20 8.65 -22.57
CA PRO A 122 1.41 8.57 -21.13
C PRO A 122 0.13 8.92 -20.36
N ALA A 123 -0.32 7.96 -19.56
CA ALA A 123 -1.51 8.09 -18.72
C ALA A 123 -1.28 7.45 -17.35
N ALA A 124 -2.07 7.85 -16.38
CA ALA A 124 -2.02 7.33 -15.03
C ALA A 124 -3.43 7.10 -14.48
N THR A 125 -3.54 6.12 -13.59
CA THR A 125 -4.78 5.79 -12.91
C THR A 125 -4.52 5.64 -11.41
N SER A 126 -5.41 6.20 -10.60
CA SER A 126 -5.58 5.89 -9.18
C SER A 126 -7.03 5.55 -8.91
N ALA A 127 -7.30 5.03 -7.72
CA ALA A 127 -8.65 4.75 -7.29
C ALA A 127 -8.79 5.04 -5.80
N TRP A 128 -9.99 5.47 -5.39
CA TRP A 128 -10.34 5.56 -3.98
C TRP A 128 -11.64 4.82 -3.70
N VAL A 129 -11.78 4.40 -2.45
CA VAL A 129 -12.99 3.87 -1.85
C VAL A 129 -13.30 4.75 -0.64
N SER A 130 -14.54 5.14 -0.46
CA SER A 130 -14.95 5.97 0.67
C SER A 130 -16.30 5.53 1.23
N GLY A 131 -16.51 5.78 2.52
CA GLY A 131 -17.75 5.61 3.25
C GLY A 131 -17.89 6.72 4.28
N ASP A 132 -18.81 6.59 5.22
CA ASP A 132 -19.05 7.60 6.26
C ASP A 132 -17.79 7.90 7.12
N GLN A 133 -17.04 6.86 7.46
CA GLN A 133 -15.83 6.95 8.29
C GLN A 133 -14.61 6.32 7.61
N LEU A 134 -14.70 6.03 6.32
CA LEU A 134 -13.72 5.28 5.59
C LEU A 134 -13.21 6.09 4.41
N LEU A 135 -11.89 6.08 4.23
CA LEU A 135 -11.24 6.57 3.03
C LEU A 135 -9.99 5.73 2.74
N SER A 136 -10.01 5.00 1.66
CA SER A 136 -8.90 4.16 1.23
C SER A 136 -8.58 4.44 -0.23
N GLY A 137 -7.34 4.31 -0.62
CA GLY A 137 -6.96 4.42 -2.02
C GLY A 137 -5.46 4.53 -2.20
N ASP A 138 -5.03 4.30 -3.44
CA ASP A 138 -3.66 4.55 -3.89
C ASP A 138 -3.63 4.60 -5.42
N ARG A 139 -2.44 4.76 -5.97
CA ARG A 139 -2.14 4.59 -7.39
C ARG A 139 -2.38 3.15 -7.81
N CYS A 140 -3.13 2.94 -8.89
CA CYS A 140 -3.24 1.64 -9.53
C CYS A 140 -1.88 1.19 -10.10
N THR A 141 -1.69 -0.09 -10.30
CA THR A 141 -0.41 -0.62 -10.80
C THR A 141 -0.45 -0.94 -12.28
N VAL A 142 0.66 -0.72 -12.98
CA VAL A 142 0.90 -1.23 -14.34
C VAL A 142 1.77 -2.48 -14.31
N ALA A 143 2.39 -2.76 -13.16
CA ALA A 143 3.27 -3.90 -13.02
C ALA A 143 2.49 -5.21 -13.11
N VAL A 144 3.10 -6.19 -13.73
CA VAL A 144 2.62 -7.57 -13.78
C VAL A 144 3.81 -8.46 -13.43
N SER A 145 3.72 -9.21 -12.37
CA SER A 145 4.80 -10.05 -11.86
C SER A 145 4.31 -11.44 -11.49
N LYS A 146 5.22 -12.38 -11.45
CA LYS A 146 4.98 -13.71 -10.88
C LYS A 146 5.30 -13.79 -9.38
N LEU A 147 5.96 -12.77 -8.86
CA LEU A 147 6.31 -12.68 -7.45
C LEU A 147 5.96 -11.27 -6.96
N TRP A 148 5.16 -11.21 -5.92
CA TRP A 148 4.71 -9.98 -5.29
C TRP A 148 5.03 -10.00 -3.81
N HIS A 149 5.29 -8.83 -3.26
CA HIS A 149 5.51 -8.58 -1.84
C HIS A 149 4.48 -7.60 -1.32
N LEU A 150 3.94 -7.88 -0.15
CA LEU A 150 2.95 -7.06 0.55
C LEU A 150 3.47 -6.81 1.97
N PRO A 151 4.40 -5.85 2.14
CA PRO A 151 4.87 -5.45 3.45
C PRO A 151 3.82 -4.60 4.19
N GLY A 152 3.85 -4.60 5.52
CA GLY A 152 2.99 -3.75 6.34
C GLY A 152 1.62 -4.35 6.66
N VAL A 153 1.46 -5.65 6.49
CA VAL A 153 0.23 -6.35 6.90
C VAL A 153 0.24 -6.55 8.41
N SER A 154 -0.90 -6.32 9.06
CA SER A 154 -1.09 -6.56 10.50
C SER A 154 -2.46 -7.18 10.74
N THR A 155 -2.47 -8.37 11.35
CA THR A 155 -3.68 -9.10 11.77
C THR A 155 -3.89 -9.00 13.28
N ARG A 156 -3.43 -7.92 13.90
CA ARG A 156 -3.61 -7.65 15.33
C ARG A 156 -5.09 -7.66 15.71
N GLN A 157 -5.37 -7.80 17.00
CA GLN A 157 -6.74 -7.77 17.51
C GLN A 157 -7.46 -6.47 17.11
N GLY A 158 -8.70 -6.57 16.68
CA GLY A 158 -9.51 -5.43 16.22
C GLY A 158 -9.34 -5.10 14.73
N ARG A 159 -8.47 -5.82 13.99
CA ARG A 159 -8.32 -5.64 12.55
C ARG A 159 -8.94 -6.78 11.77
N GLU A 160 -9.61 -6.43 10.69
CA GLU A 160 -10.05 -7.36 9.65
C GLU A 160 -9.12 -7.21 8.45
N VAL A 161 -8.53 -8.30 8.00
CA VAL A 161 -7.52 -8.27 6.94
C VAL A 161 -7.89 -9.21 5.81
N THR A 162 -8.06 -8.64 4.63
CA THR A 162 -8.40 -9.39 3.42
C THR A 162 -7.28 -9.30 2.40
N LEU A 163 -6.78 -10.46 1.95
CA LEU A 163 -5.95 -10.57 0.76
C LEU A 163 -6.85 -10.80 -0.46
N ARG A 164 -6.83 -9.86 -1.41
CA ARG A 164 -7.49 -10.03 -2.71
C ARG A 164 -6.47 -10.42 -3.76
N LEU A 165 -6.77 -11.51 -4.49
CA LEU A 165 -6.02 -11.99 -5.64
C LEU A 165 -6.84 -11.71 -6.89
N PHE A 166 -6.51 -10.69 -7.65
CA PHE A 166 -7.23 -10.28 -8.85
C PHE A 166 -6.55 -10.82 -10.11
N ASN A 167 -7.29 -11.58 -10.92
CA ASN A 167 -6.86 -12.07 -12.23
C ASN A 167 -7.61 -11.33 -13.35
N PRO A 168 -7.05 -10.26 -13.93
CA PRO A 168 -7.67 -9.55 -15.05
C PRO A 168 -7.54 -10.31 -16.39
N PHE A 169 -6.79 -11.42 -16.43
CA PHE A 169 -6.43 -12.15 -17.65
C PHE A 169 -7.41 -13.29 -17.93
N LEU A 170 -7.35 -13.80 -19.17
CA LEU A 170 -8.21 -14.91 -19.61
C LEU A 170 -7.81 -16.29 -19.07
N PRO A 171 -6.52 -16.64 -18.90
CA PRO A 171 -6.15 -17.92 -18.32
C PRO A 171 -6.47 -17.99 -16.83
N LEU A 172 -6.88 -19.16 -16.34
CA LEU A 172 -6.89 -19.46 -14.90
C LEU A 172 -5.49 -19.17 -14.33
N ALA A 173 -5.43 -18.55 -13.16
CA ALA A 173 -4.18 -18.41 -12.44
C ALA A 173 -4.13 -19.37 -11.25
N LYS A 174 -2.94 -19.95 -11.02
CA LYS A 174 -2.63 -20.72 -9.82
C LYS A 174 -1.55 -20.00 -9.06
N VAL A 175 -1.81 -19.72 -7.80
CA VAL A 175 -0.92 -18.97 -6.93
C VAL A 175 -0.71 -19.70 -5.61
N SER A 176 0.48 -19.50 -5.04
CA SER A 176 0.77 -19.84 -3.66
C SER A 176 1.01 -18.56 -2.86
N VAL A 177 0.53 -18.54 -1.63
CA VAL A 177 0.73 -17.45 -0.68
C VAL A 177 1.54 -17.98 0.49
N GLY A 178 2.58 -17.26 0.83
CA GLY A 178 3.39 -17.44 2.02
C GLY A 178 3.54 -16.12 2.76
N GLY A 179 4.19 -16.15 3.89
CA GLY A 179 4.47 -14.96 4.68
C GLY A 179 5.81 -15.05 5.41
N SER A 180 6.20 -13.93 5.98
CA SER A 180 7.26 -13.86 6.97
C SER A 180 6.85 -12.94 8.12
N THR A 181 7.32 -13.28 9.30
CA THR A 181 7.14 -12.54 10.55
C THR A 181 8.51 -12.24 11.16
N GLU A 182 8.53 -11.48 12.23
CA GLU A 182 9.75 -11.27 13.03
C GLU A 182 10.42 -12.57 13.50
N PHE A 183 9.67 -13.67 13.55
CA PHE A 183 10.17 -15.00 13.91
C PHE A 183 10.69 -15.81 12.71
N GLY A 184 10.63 -15.25 11.51
CA GLY A 184 11.05 -15.88 10.26
C GLY A 184 9.90 -16.30 9.34
N PRO A 185 10.18 -17.20 8.37
CA PRO A 185 9.19 -17.62 7.38
C PRO A 185 7.95 -18.24 8.01
N LEU A 186 6.78 -17.82 7.55
CA LEU A 186 5.47 -18.32 7.94
C LEU A 186 4.86 -19.17 6.82
N PRO A 187 4.87 -20.51 6.92
CA PRO A 187 4.21 -21.35 5.94
C PRO A 187 2.70 -21.29 6.10
N LEU A 188 1.99 -21.15 4.97
CA LEU A 188 0.53 -21.13 4.90
C LEU A 188 0.05 -22.30 4.03
N PRO A 189 -0.01 -23.51 4.58
CA PRO A 189 -0.34 -24.73 3.81
C PRO A 189 -1.74 -24.68 3.20
N GLU A 190 -2.69 -23.97 3.81
CA GLU A 190 -4.04 -23.73 3.30
C GLU A 190 -4.03 -22.88 2.02
N LEU A 191 -3.00 -22.06 1.84
CA LEU A 191 -2.82 -21.15 0.72
C LEU A 191 -1.68 -21.61 -0.22
N ALA A 192 -1.21 -22.85 -0.09
CA ALA A 192 -0.16 -23.41 -0.94
C ALA A 192 -0.58 -23.52 -2.42
N THR A 193 -1.89 -23.58 -2.69
CA THR A 193 -2.43 -23.52 -4.05
C THR A 193 -3.82 -22.89 -4.01
N VAL A 194 -3.95 -21.71 -4.63
CA VAL A 194 -5.21 -20.97 -4.78
C VAL A 194 -5.48 -20.81 -6.28
N ASP A 195 -6.62 -21.29 -6.74
CA ASP A 195 -7.08 -21.08 -8.10
C ASP A 195 -7.85 -19.77 -8.21
N VAL A 196 -7.36 -18.84 -9.05
CA VAL A 196 -8.02 -17.55 -9.31
C VAL A 196 -8.64 -17.57 -10.70
N PRO A 197 -9.97 -17.46 -10.80
CA PRO A 197 -10.68 -17.61 -12.05
C PRO A 197 -10.28 -16.54 -13.08
N PRO A 198 -10.40 -16.84 -14.39
CA PRO A 198 -10.18 -15.84 -15.44
C PRO A 198 -11.11 -14.64 -15.27
N ARG A 199 -10.59 -13.43 -15.45
CA ARG A 199 -11.34 -12.16 -15.29
C ARG A 199 -12.15 -12.11 -14.01
N GLY A 200 -11.54 -12.57 -12.90
CA GLY A 200 -12.19 -12.66 -11.61
C GLY A 200 -11.19 -12.46 -10.47
N TRP A 201 -11.64 -12.72 -9.26
CA TRP A 201 -10.80 -12.58 -8.07
C TRP A 201 -11.19 -13.58 -6.99
N VAL A 202 -10.33 -13.71 -6.02
CA VAL A 202 -10.56 -14.45 -4.77
C VAL A 202 -10.21 -13.55 -3.61
N ASP A 203 -11.14 -13.41 -2.67
CA ASP A 203 -10.89 -12.72 -1.40
C ASP A 203 -10.62 -13.76 -0.31
N ILE A 204 -9.55 -13.57 0.44
CA ILE A 204 -9.07 -14.48 1.49
C ILE A 204 -9.05 -13.69 2.80
N ASP A 205 -9.87 -14.09 3.75
CA ASP A 205 -9.80 -13.60 5.13
C ASP A 205 -8.54 -14.18 5.80
N LEU A 206 -7.63 -13.29 6.21
CA LEU A 206 -6.36 -13.69 6.81
C LEU A 206 -6.45 -13.91 8.31
N ASN A 207 -7.39 -13.31 9.02
CA ASN A 207 -7.46 -13.38 10.48
C ASN A 207 -7.59 -14.80 11.03
N PRO A 208 -8.40 -15.72 10.44
CA PRO A 208 -8.45 -17.10 10.88
C PRO A 208 -7.18 -17.90 10.60
N LEU A 209 -6.42 -17.50 9.59
CA LEU A 209 -5.22 -18.21 9.13
C LEU A 209 -3.96 -17.74 9.84
N ILE A 210 -3.89 -16.44 10.12
CA ILE A 210 -2.71 -15.76 10.68
C ILE A 210 -3.17 -14.81 11.78
N PRO A 211 -3.63 -15.30 12.94
CA PRO A 211 -4.15 -14.41 13.99
C PRO A 211 -3.04 -13.71 14.77
N PHE A 212 -3.25 -12.43 15.09
CA PHE A 212 -2.48 -11.65 16.08
C PHE A 212 -1.00 -11.39 15.74
N PHE A 213 -0.69 -11.15 14.48
CA PHE A 213 0.63 -10.66 14.06
C PHE A 213 0.58 -9.17 13.73
N ASP A 214 1.53 -8.40 14.29
CA ASP A 214 1.69 -6.97 13.99
C ASP A 214 2.62 -6.73 12.80
N ASP A 215 3.62 -7.59 12.63
CA ASP A 215 4.68 -7.43 11.63
C ASP A 215 4.65 -8.60 10.66
N LEU A 216 3.89 -8.45 9.59
CA LEU A 216 3.71 -9.49 8.60
C LEU A 216 4.03 -8.94 7.20
N THR A 217 4.80 -9.69 6.44
CA THR A 217 4.91 -9.53 4.99
C THR A 217 4.36 -10.76 4.31
N LEU A 218 3.47 -10.58 3.34
CA LEU A 218 2.99 -11.67 2.50
C LEU A 218 3.77 -11.74 1.19
N PHE A 219 3.90 -12.96 0.67
CA PHE A 219 4.46 -13.24 -0.64
C PHE A 219 3.41 -13.95 -1.47
N VAL A 220 3.17 -13.47 -2.68
CA VAL A 220 2.27 -14.12 -3.64
C VAL A 220 3.10 -14.56 -4.83
N THR A 221 3.21 -15.88 -5.02
CA THR A 221 3.95 -16.48 -6.13
C THR A 221 2.95 -17.10 -7.11
N THR A 222 3.06 -16.74 -8.38
CA THR A 222 2.20 -17.28 -9.43
C THR A 222 2.90 -18.43 -10.15
N GLU A 223 2.34 -19.62 -10.09
CA GLU A 223 2.82 -20.82 -10.79
C GLU A 223 2.32 -20.84 -12.23
N GLU A 224 1.03 -20.60 -12.43
CA GLU A 224 0.37 -20.54 -13.74
C GLU A 224 -0.46 -19.26 -13.83
N GLY A 225 -0.51 -18.62 -15.01
CA GLY A 225 -1.21 -17.36 -15.22
C GLY A 225 -0.52 -16.18 -14.53
N LEU A 226 -1.29 -15.16 -14.17
CA LEU A 226 -0.83 -13.95 -13.48
C LEU A 226 -1.97 -13.40 -12.60
N VAL A 227 -1.60 -12.76 -11.49
CA VAL A 227 -2.55 -12.05 -10.61
C VAL A 227 -1.96 -10.71 -10.16
N ILE A 228 -2.84 -9.81 -9.77
CA ILE A 228 -2.51 -8.54 -9.13
C ILE A 228 -3.05 -8.60 -7.70
N PRO A 229 -2.21 -8.84 -6.70
CA PRO A 229 -2.66 -8.92 -5.32
C PRO A 229 -2.73 -7.55 -4.65
N THR A 230 -3.60 -7.45 -3.66
CA THR A 230 -3.67 -6.33 -2.70
C THR A 230 -4.11 -6.84 -1.35
N VAL A 231 -3.70 -6.15 -0.30
CA VAL A 231 -4.21 -6.36 1.05
C VAL A 231 -5.04 -5.15 1.46
N THR A 232 -6.22 -5.41 1.98
CA THR A 232 -7.05 -4.41 2.62
C THR A 232 -7.10 -4.71 4.11
N MET A 233 -6.79 -3.72 4.93
CA MET A 233 -6.89 -3.78 6.39
C MET A 233 -7.95 -2.79 6.84
N TYR A 234 -8.94 -3.29 7.55
CA TYR A 234 -10.01 -2.52 8.15
C TYR A 234 -9.83 -2.51 9.67
N GLY A 235 -9.84 -1.34 10.27
CA GLY A 235 -9.88 -1.12 11.72
C GLY A 235 -11.14 -0.34 12.08
N ASP A 236 -11.39 -0.03 13.34
CA ASP A 236 -12.62 0.53 13.92
C ASP A 236 -13.33 1.69 13.17
N GLY A 237 -13.43 1.62 11.87
CA GLY A 237 -14.16 2.57 11.00
C GLY A 237 -13.40 2.98 9.75
N ASP A 238 -12.06 2.93 9.73
CA ASP A 238 -11.26 3.30 8.57
C ASP A 238 -10.59 2.09 7.91
N GLU A 239 -10.13 2.27 6.68
CA GLU A 239 -9.59 1.21 5.84
C GLU A 239 -8.33 1.69 5.10
N VAL A 240 -7.35 0.82 5.00
CA VAL A 240 -6.21 1.02 4.11
C VAL A 240 -6.09 -0.12 3.11
N SER A 241 -5.86 0.21 1.85
CA SER A 241 -5.53 -0.75 0.80
C SER A 241 -4.07 -0.60 0.41
N LEU A 242 -3.28 -1.65 0.63
CA LEU A 242 -1.87 -1.69 0.25
C LEU A 242 -1.72 -2.48 -1.04
N PRO A 243 -1.34 -1.84 -2.15
CA PRO A 243 -1.01 -2.55 -3.38
C PRO A 243 0.27 -3.37 -3.19
N ALA A 244 0.35 -4.50 -3.89
CA ALA A 244 1.58 -5.27 -3.90
C ALA A 244 2.70 -4.52 -4.60
N SER A 245 3.91 -4.66 -4.06
CA SER A 245 5.12 -4.01 -4.58
C SER A 245 6.12 -5.01 -5.16
N GLY A 246 7.00 -4.50 -6.01
CA GLY A 246 8.24 -5.17 -6.38
C GLY A 246 9.32 -4.97 -5.33
N LEU A 247 10.57 -5.23 -5.72
CA LEU A 247 11.76 -5.02 -4.90
C LEU A 247 12.60 -3.88 -5.45
N SER A 248 13.16 -3.06 -4.56
CA SER A 248 14.11 -2.00 -4.93
C SER A 248 15.20 -1.85 -3.86
N THR A 249 16.32 -1.27 -4.26
CA THR A 249 17.38 -0.83 -3.32
C THR A 249 17.16 0.60 -2.83
N THR A 250 16.18 1.30 -3.39
CA THR A 250 15.82 2.67 -3.00
C THR A 250 14.32 2.83 -3.02
N TRP A 251 13.77 3.46 -1.98
CA TRP A 251 12.36 3.83 -1.89
C TRP A 251 12.25 5.27 -1.39
N GLU A 252 11.37 6.04 -1.98
CA GLU A 252 11.07 7.41 -1.55
C GLU A 252 9.58 7.55 -1.21
N PHE A 253 9.32 8.15 -0.05
CA PHE A 253 8.00 8.40 0.50
C PHE A 253 7.85 9.90 0.75
N PRO A 254 7.24 10.66 -0.17
CA PRO A 254 7.04 12.10 0.01
C PRO A 254 6.10 12.43 1.16
N VAL A 255 5.09 11.58 1.40
CA VAL A 255 4.15 11.67 2.52
C VAL A 255 4.36 10.47 3.44
N VAL A 256 4.58 10.75 4.71
CA VAL A 256 4.82 9.72 5.74
C VAL A 256 3.90 9.95 6.93
N SER A 257 3.69 11.19 7.31
CA SER A 257 2.85 11.59 8.44
C SER A 257 1.97 12.77 8.05
N VAL A 258 0.71 12.68 8.40
CA VAL A 258 -0.26 13.77 8.34
C VAL A 258 -1.03 13.83 9.64
N ASP A 259 -1.38 15.05 10.07
CA ASP A 259 -2.14 15.28 11.28
C ASP A 259 -1.48 14.62 12.52
N THR A 260 -2.21 13.77 13.25
CA THR A 260 -1.76 13.10 14.49
C THR A 260 -1.40 11.64 14.29
N LEU A 261 -1.37 11.16 13.05
CA LEU A 261 -1.06 9.75 12.77
C LEU A 261 0.40 9.42 13.09
N THR A 262 0.59 8.27 13.74
CA THR A 262 1.90 7.69 14.04
C THR A 262 2.38 6.83 12.87
N PRO A 263 3.44 7.25 12.17
CA PRO A 263 3.91 6.54 11.00
C PRO A 263 4.87 5.40 11.36
N THR A 264 4.70 4.28 10.68
CA THR A 264 5.56 3.11 10.77
C THR A 264 6.08 2.75 9.37
N LEU A 265 7.38 2.56 9.23
CA LEU A 265 7.97 1.99 8.03
C LEU A 265 8.10 0.48 8.19
N MET A 266 7.55 -0.26 7.23
CA MET A 266 7.69 -1.70 7.13
C MET A 266 8.64 -2.03 5.99
N VAL A 267 9.68 -2.81 6.28
CA VAL A 267 10.68 -3.25 5.29
C VAL A 267 10.77 -4.76 5.34
N SER A 268 10.78 -5.41 4.19
CA SER A 268 10.99 -6.86 4.10
C SER A 268 12.14 -7.18 3.15
N ASN A 269 13.02 -8.06 3.61
CA ASN A 269 14.16 -8.54 2.85
C ASN A 269 13.94 -10.01 2.45
N PRO A 270 13.50 -10.29 1.22
CA PRO A 270 13.34 -11.66 0.73
C PRO A 270 14.66 -12.28 0.25
N GLY A 271 15.76 -11.55 0.32
CA GLY A 271 17.08 -12.02 -0.11
C GLY A 271 17.67 -13.03 0.87
N PRO A 272 18.63 -13.87 0.42
CA PRO A 272 19.24 -14.89 1.25
C PRO A 272 20.26 -14.36 2.26
N GLY A 273 20.60 -13.08 2.21
CA GLY A 273 21.57 -12.44 3.11
C GLY A 273 20.97 -11.23 3.80
N THR A 274 21.61 -10.80 4.89
CA THR A 274 21.21 -9.58 5.61
C THR A 274 21.36 -8.36 4.70
N ALA A 275 20.34 -7.50 4.64
CA ALA A 275 20.38 -6.20 4.00
C ALA A 275 20.54 -5.11 5.06
N THR A 276 21.48 -4.18 4.83
CA THR A 276 21.57 -2.96 5.64
C THR A 276 20.69 -1.90 5.00
N VAL A 277 19.74 -1.39 5.76
CA VAL A 277 18.81 -0.32 5.37
C VAL A 277 19.24 0.97 6.07
N THR A 278 19.34 2.06 5.32
CA THR A 278 19.64 3.39 5.81
C THR A 278 18.51 4.34 5.47
N LEU A 279 18.10 5.17 6.42
CA LEU A 279 17.05 6.17 6.27
C LEU A 279 17.63 7.58 6.24
N ASP A 280 17.27 8.33 5.19
CA ASP A 280 17.41 9.78 5.14
C ASP A 280 16.04 10.41 5.36
N VAL A 281 15.94 11.36 6.28
CA VAL A 281 14.69 12.08 6.58
C VAL A 281 14.77 13.48 6.00
N PHE A 282 13.68 13.94 5.40
CA PHE A 282 13.58 15.24 4.75
C PHE A 282 12.42 16.02 5.37
N THR A 283 12.75 17.02 6.18
CA THR A 283 11.77 17.91 6.80
C THR A 283 11.56 19.17 5.95
N THR A 284 10.65 20.02 6.34
CA THR A 284 10.49 21.37 5.73
C THR A 284 11.69 22.28 6.00
N ALA A 285 12.55 21.96 6.98
CA ALA A 285 13.71 22.74 7.38
C ALA A 285 15.02 22.23 6.76
N GLY A 286 15.05 20.99 6.25
CA GLY A 286 16.23 20.38 5.64
C GLY A 286 16.31 18.88 5.84
N ALA A 287 17.35 18.28 5.25
CA ALA A 287 17.62 16.85 5.32
C ALA A 287 18.35 16.47 6.61
N ILE A 288 18.02 15.31 7.15
CA ILE A 288 18.74 14.59 8.20
C ILE A 288 19.28 13.30 7.54
N PRO A 289 20.50 13.35 6.98
CA PRO A 289 21.08 12.19 6.32
C PRO A 289 21.48 11.13 7.35
N ASN A 290 21.30 9.85 6.99
CA ASN A 290 21.56 8.71 7.86
C ASN A 290 20.88 8.85 9.24
N ALA A 291 19.63 9.30 9.26
CA ALA A 291 18.86 9.49 10.48
C ALA A 291 18.75 8.20 11.28
N ALA A 292 18.69 7.06 10.59
CA ALA A 292 18.72 5.73 11.20
C ALA A 292 19.34 4.71 10.24
N SER A 293 19.85 3.60 10.80
CA SER A 293 20.34 2.45 10.02
C SER A 293 20.04 1.17 10.75
N PHE A 294 19.56 0.17 10.01
CA PHE A 294 19.10 -1.11 10.52
C PHE A 294 19.61 -2.27 9.68
N GLU A 295 19.70 -3.44 10.29
CA GLU A 295 19.94 -4.70 9.58
C GLU A 295 18.62 -5.49 9.49
N VAL A 296 18.25 -5.86 8.26
CA VAL A 296 17.07 -6.69 7.98
C VAL A 296 17.55 -8.08 7.60
N GLY A 297 17.23 -9.05 8.43
CA GLY A 297 17.62 -10.45 8.19
C GLY A 297 16.99 -11.02 6.92
N PRO A 298 17.50 -12.17 6.43
CA PRO A 298 16.91 -12.87 5.30
C PRO A 298 15.49 -13.37 5.64
N ASP A 299 14.59 -13.30 4.69
CA ASP A 299 13.18 -13.71 4.82
C ASP A 299 12.49 -13.13 6.09
N SER A 300 12.81 -11.88 6.43
CA SER A 300 12.32 -11.24 7.65
C SER A 300 11.78 -9.85 7.38
N PRO A 301 10.64 -9.46 7.99
CA PRO A 301 10.19 -8.08 8.07
C PRO A 301 10.93 -7.34 9.19
N LEU A 302 10.99 -6.01 9.06
CA LEU A 302 11.42 -5.08 10.07
C LEU A 302 10.40 -3.94 10.16
N ARG A 303 9.91 -3.70 11.37
CA ARG A 303 9.09 -2.54 11.70
C ARG A 303 9.95 -1.43 12.30
N VAL A 304 9.78 -0.20 11.82
CA VAL A 304 10.50 0.98 12.31
C VAL A 304 9.48 2.05 12.67
N ALA A 305 9.36 2.36 13.94
CA ALA A 305 8.57 3.49 14.42
C ALA A 305 9.28 4.79 14.01
N LEU A 306 8.66 5.57 13.13
CA LEU A 306 9.29 6.75 12.56
C LEU A 306 9.16 7.99 13.45
N ASP A 307 8.17 8.04 14.30
CA ASP A 307 7.97 9.07 15.34
C ASP A 307 9.07 9.06 16.41
N GLU A 308 9.75 7.92 16.62
CA GLU A 308 10.95 7.85 17.47
C GLU A 308 12.20 8.49 16.83
N ILE A 309 12.18 8.69 15.50
CA ILE A 309 13.32 9.24 14.73
C ILE A 309 13.15 10.74 14.51
N VAL A 310 11.93 11.20 14.18
CA VAL A 310 11.64 12.58 13.83
C VAL A 310 10.19 12.94 14.10
N ASP A 311 9.96 14.12 14.65
CA ASP A 311 8.63 14.67 14.87
C ASP A 311 8.12 15.47 13.66
N GLY A 312 6.80 15.50 13.50
CA GLY A 312 6.11 16.37 12.56
C GLY A 312 6.04 15.82 11.13
N LYS A 313 5.94 16.74 10.17
CA LYS A 313 5.77 16.41 8.75
C LYS A 313 7.12 16.22 8.07
N PHE A 314 7.33 15.09 7.44
CA PHE A 314 8.57 14.76 6.74
C PHE A 314 8.33 13.79 5.57
N GLY A 315 9.26 13.77 4.64
CA GLY A 315 9.44 12.71 3.65
C GLY A 315 10.61 11.81 4.03
N LEU A 316 10.69 10.66 3.41
CA LEU A 316 11.67 9.63 3.72
C LEU A 316 12.31 9.08 2.44
N ARG A 317 13.62 8.85 2.45
CA ARG A 317 14.34 7.98 1.52
C ARG A 317 14.92 6.81 2.27
N LEU A 318 14.60 5.62 1.81
CA LEU A 318 15.21 4.38 2.22
C LEU A 318 16.26 3.98 1.17
N SER A 319 17.46 3.64 1.60
CA SER A 319 18.51 3.03 0.78
C SER A 319 18.92 1.70 1.39
N SER A 320 19.11 0.67 0.56
CA SER A 320 19.44 -0.68 1.03
C SER A 320 20.57 -1.31 0.25
N THR A 321 21.37 -2.15 0.90
CA THR A 321 22.49 -2.90 0.26
C THR A 321 22.01 -4.06 -0.61
N GLY A 322 20.77 -4.50 -0.44
CA GLY A 322 20.08 -5.50 -1.27
C GLY A 322 18.66 -5.07 -1.58
N PRO A 323 18.01 -5.67 -2.60
CA PRO A 323 16.64 -5.34 -2.93
C PRO A 323 15.68 -5.70 -1.79
N VAL A 324 14.86 -4.75 -1.36
CA VAL A 324 13.84 -4.91 -0.31
C VAL A 324 12.49 -4.41 -0.82
N SER A 325 11.39 -4.90 -0.23
CA SER A 325 10.08 -4.26 -0.34
C SER A 325 9.85 -3.35 0.85
N ALA A 326 9.13 -2.25 0.65
CA ALA A 326 8.84 -1.30 1.72
C ALA A 326 7.46 -0.66 1.56
N ALA A 327 6.80 -0.40 2.68
CA ALA A 327 5.56 0.36 2.79
C ALA A 327 5.60 1.24 4.04
N VAL A 328 4.89 2.35 4.00
CA VAL A 328 4.58 3.16 5.18
C VAL A 328 3.12 2.93 5.53
N VAL A 329 2.85 2.67 6.80
CA VAL A 329 1.52 2.63 7.40
C VAL A 329 1.50 3.63 8.54
N ALA A 330 0.50 4.49 8.58
CA ALA A 330 0.31 5.49 9.61
C ALA A 330 -1.05 5.31 10.28
N GLU A 331 -1.09 5.34 11.59
CA GLU A 331 -2.26 5.02 12.40
C GLU A 331 -2.44 6.04 13.52
N ASP A 332 -3.66 6.21 14.02
CA ASP A 332 -3.84 6.96 15.27
C ASP A 332 -3.02 6.31 16.40
N ALA A 333 -2.42 7.13 17.24
CA ALA A 333 -1.77 6.64 18.45
C ALA A 333 -2.80 5.84 19.26
N PRO A 334 -2.41 4.67 19.83
CA PRO A 334 -3.31 3.93 20.69
C PRO A 334 -3.89 4.88 21.75
N SER A 335 -5.21 5.05 21.77
CA SER A 335 -5.85 5.77 22.86
C SER A 335 -5.57 4.96 24.12
N ASP A 336 -4.84 5.55 25.06
CA ASP A 336 -4.81 5.04 26.42
C ASP A 336 -6.28 5.02 26.91
N VAL A 337 -6.95 3.90 26.68
CA VAL A 337 -8.17 3.60 27.43
C VAL A 337 -7.67 3.51 28.86
N SER A 338 -7.75 4.63 29.55
CA SER A 338 -7.55 4.64 31.00
C SER A 338 -8.55 3.61 31.51
N ASP A 339 -8.02 2.44 31.94
CA ASP A 339 -8.80 1.52 32.78
C ASP A 339 -9.41 2.39 33.84
N GLY A 340 -10.67 2.78 33.61
CA GLY A 340 -11.42 3.60 34.53
C GLY A 340 -11.37 2.89 35.86
N ASP A 341 -10.64 3.50 36.76
CA ASP A 341 -10.46 3.11 38.13
C ASP A 341 -11.78 2.53 38.65
N ALA A 342 -11.86 1.19 38.67
CA ALA A 342 -12.96 0.48 39.32
C ALA A 342 -12.75 0.67 40.82
N GLY A 343 -12.92 1.89 41.28
CA GLY A 343 -12.68 2.38 42.60
C GLY A 343 -13.93 3.04 43.16
N ASP A 344 -14.54 2.24 44.01
CA ASP A 344 -15.21 2.66 45.22
C ASP A 344 -16.71 2.98 45.14
N ASP A 345 -17.42 2.10 45.86
CA ASP A 345 -18.81 2.19 46.30
C ASP A 345 -19.15 3.57 46.89
N GLY A 346 -19.95 4.36 46.21
CA GLY A 346 -20.49 5.61 46.68
C GLY A 346 -21.96 5.75 46.30
N ASP A 347 -22.84 5.39 47.27
CA ASP A 347 -24.28 5.69 47.25
C ASP A 347 -24.57 7.16 46.91
N GLY A 348 -25.49 7.41 45.98
CA GLY A 348 -26.37 8.59 46.03
C GLY A 348 -26.22 9.58 44.90
N ASP A 349 -27.18 9.67 44.11
CA ASP A 349 -28.05 10.83 43.83
C ASP A 349 -28.53 10.82 42.36
N ASP A 350 -29.86 10.95 42.25
CA ASP A 350 -30.60 11.03 40.98
C ASP A 350 -30.19 12.29 40.19
N GLY A 351 -29.19 12.15 39.34
CA GLY A 351 -28.81 13.15 38.34
C GLY A 351 -29.24 12.71 36.95
N ASP A 352 -29.99 13.57 36.28
CA ASP A 352 -30.42 13.48 34.87
C ASP A 352 -29.17 13.44 33.95
N ASP A 353 -28.55 12.27 33.87
CA ASP A 353 -27.42 12.01 32.95
C ASP A 353 -27.95 11.98 31.51
N THR A 354 -27.92 13.13 30.86
CA THR A 354 -27.87 13.15 29.39
C THR A 354 -26.55 12.56 29.00
N ASP A 355 -26.53 11.24 28.77
CA ASP A 355 -25.43 10.55 28.11
C ASP A 355 -25.22 11.20 26.73
N GLU A 356 -24.37 12.21 26.67
CA GLU A 356 -23.78 12.61 25.40
C GLU A 356 -23.04 11.36 24.87
N PRO A 357 -23.37 10.89 23.66
CA PRO A 357 -22.68 9.75 23.08
C PRO A 357 -21.20 10.11 23.01
N THR A 358 -20.38 9.44 23.81
CA THR A 358 -18.92 9.51 23.69
C THR A 358 -18.61 9.14 22.24
N ALA A 359 -18.12 10.11 21.47
CA ALA A 359 -17.77 9.87 20.07
C ALA A 359 -16.84 8.65 20.03
N ALA A 360 -17.22 7.62 19.29
CA ALA A 360 -16.38 6.45 19.11
C ALA A 360 -15.04 6.93 18.58
N ILE A 361 -13.94 6.56 19.25
CA ILE A 361 -12.60 6.89 18.79
C ILE A 361 -12.37 6.07 17.52
N VAL A 362 -12.42 6.74 16.38
CA VAL A 362 -12.17 6.11 15.10
C VAL A 362 -10.67 5.94 14.95
N ASP A 363 -10.23 4.70 14.80
CA ASP A 363 -8.82 4.33 14.61
C ASP A 363 -8.48 4.55 13.12
N ARG A 364 -8.03 5.76 12.77
CA ARG A 364 -7.67 6.12 11.41
C ARG A 364 -6.43 5.35 10.98
N ILE A 365 -6.43 4.90 9.73
CA ILE A 365 -5.31 4.19 9.14
C ILE A 365 -5.07 4.65 7.71
N ALA A 366 -3.84 4.95 7.37
CA ALA A 366 -3.41 5.24 6.02
C ALA A 366 -2.14 4.47 5.68
N GLY A 367 -1.90 4.24 4.41
CA GLY A 367 -0.65 3.60 3.99
C GLY A 367 -0.41 3.74 2.50
N THR A 368 0.83 3.56 2.10
CA THR A 368 1.25 3.56 0.70
C THR A 368 2.55 2.81 0.51
N VAL A 369 2.78 2.33 -0.70
CA VAL A 369 4.09 1.86 -1.14
C VAL A 369 4.86 3.02 -1.76
N GLY A 370 6.16 3.12 -1.45
CA GLY A 370 7.00 4.20 -1.94
C GLY A 370 7.21 4.20 -3.46
N ALA A 371 7.80 5.26 -3.97
CA ALA A 371 8.34 5.31 -5.32
C ALA A 371 9.76 4.75 -5.33
N ALA A 372 10.07 3.91 -6.32
CA ALA A 372 11.40 3.31 -6.44
C ALA A 372 12.45 4.29 -7.02
N PHE A 373 12.02 5.39 -7.63
CA PHE A 373 12.90 6.40 -8.23
C PHE A 373 12.18 7.75 -8.40
N PRO A 374 12.94 8.87 -8.29
CA PRO A 374 12.42 10.20 -8.59
C PRO A 374 12.25 10.42 -10.10
N SER A 375 11.44 11.41 -10.48
CA SER A 375 11.20 11.82 -11.86
C SER A 375 11.06 13.34 -11.96
N ALA A 376 11.29 13.90 -13.15
CA ALA A 376 11.02 15.32 -13.41
C ALA A 376 9.53 15.58 -13.70
N ARG A 377 8.76 14.55 -14.06
CA ARG A 377 7.33 14.70 -14.41
C ARG A 377 6.46 13.69 -13.69
N TRP A 378 5.36 14.15 -13.13
CA TRP A 378 4.42 13.34 -12.36
C TRP A 378 2.98 13.60 -12.74
N LEU A 379 2.19 12.52 -12.87
CA LEU A 379 0.73 12.58 -12.88
C LEU A 379 0.19 12.14 -11.52
N LEU A 380 -0.77 12.92 -11.01
CA LEU A 380 -1.47 12.65 -9.75
C LEU A 380 -2.99 12.66 -10.01
N PRO A 381 -3.53 11.57 -10.58
CA PRO A 381 -4.97 11.47 -10.81
C PRO A 381 -5.73 11.53 -9.50
N GLY A 382 -6.80 12.30 -9.46
CA GLY A 382 -7.69 12.41 -8.30
C GLY A 382 -7.21 13.31 -7.17
N ALA A 383 -6.00 13.86 -7.23
CA ALA A 383 -5.55 14.80 -6.22
C ALA A 383 -6.50 16.02 -6.19
N GLY A 384 -7.05 16.31 -5.01
CA GLY A 384 -8.06 17.34 -4.80
C GLY A 384 -9.50 16.94 -5.14
N ALA A 385 -9.75 15.73 -5.63
CA ALA A 385 -11.08 15.28 -6.09
C ALA A 385 -11.81 14.35 -5.11
N VAL A 386 -11.26 14.06 -3.94
CA VAL A 386 -11.94 13.26 -2.91
C VAL A 386 -13.00 14.14 -2.23
N PRO A 387 -14.29 13.76 -2.26
CA PRO A 387 -15.34 14.55 -1.65
C PRO A 387 -15.12 14.72 -0.13
N ASP A 388 -15.43 15.91 0.38
CA ASP A 388 -15.37 16.24 1.82
C ASP A 388 -14.02 16.00 2.49
N ALA A 389 -12.92 15.97 1.71
CA ALA A 389 -11.58 15.82 2.21
C ALA A 389 -10.73 17.08 1.97
N THR A 390 -9.84 17.38 2.91
CA THR A 390 -8.73 18.30 2.68
C THR A 390 -7.61 17.53 2.01
N SER A 391 -7.16 18.00 0.85
CA SER A 391 -6.10 17.36 0.09
C SER A 391 -4.83 18.19 0.06
N SER A 392 -3.68 17.54 0.05
CA SER A 392 -2.37 18.19 -0.09
C SER A 392 -1.50 17.42 -1.08
N LEU A 393 -0.74 18.16 -1.91
CA LEU A 393 0.39 17.60 -2.66
C LEU A 393 1.64 17.59 -1.77
N TRP A 394 2.45 16.55 -1.92
CA TRP A 394 3.72 16.38 -1.24
C TRP A 394 4.80 16.21 -2.29
N ILE A 395 5.82 17.08 -2.23
CA ILE A 395 6.92 17.10 -3.19
C ILE A 395 8.22 16.96 -2.42
N LEU A 396 8.91 15.86 -2.62
CA LEU A 396 10.18 15.53 -1.99
C LEU A 396 11.32 15.83 -2.95
N ASN A 397 12.17 16.76 -2.57
CA ASN A 397 13.42 17.06 -3.28
C ASN A 397 14.61 16.49 -2.50
N THR A 398 15.15 15.39 -2.98
CA THR A 398 16.33 14.74 -2.38
C THR A 398 17.65 15.19 -3.00
N ASP A 399 17.59 16.08 -4.02
CA ASP A 399 18.75 16.63 -4.71
C ASP A 399 19.40 17.80 -3.92
N PRO A 400 20.70 18.06 -4.04
CA PRO A 400 21.36 19.22 -3.45
C PRO A 400 21.01 20.57 -4.11
N GLU A 401 20.29 20.56 -5.24
CA GLU A 401 19.84 21.76 -5.94
C GLU A 401 18.34 22.04 -5.68
N PRO A 402 17.91 23.32 -5.71
CA PRO A 402 16.49 23.65 -5.56
C PRO A 402 15.70 23.22 -6.82
N ALA A 403 14.56 22.58 -6.62
CA ALA A 403 13.63 22.23 -7.68
C ALA A 403 12.59 23.34 -7.89
N THR A 404 12.45 23.83 -9.13
CA THR A 404 11.29 24.64 -9.53
C THR A 404 10.24 23.70 -10.11
N VAL A 405 9.08 23.61 -9.45
CA VAL A 405 8.00 22.72 -9.85
C VAL A 405 6.82 23.55 -10.34
N THR A 406 6.36 23.25 -11.55
CA THR A 406 5.11 23.78 -12.12
C THR A 406 4.01 22.79 -11.78
N ILE A 407 2.95 23.26 -11.11
CA ILE A 407 1.79 22.48 -10.70
C ILE A 407 0.62 22.90 -11.58
N GLN A 408 0.22 22.00 -12.48
CA GLN A 408 -0.87 22.26 -13.42
C GLN A 408 -2.10 21.44 -13.04
N PRO A 409 -3.21 22.09 -12.65
CA PRO A 409 -4.47 21.43 -12.44
C PRO A 409 -4.99 20.79 -13.74
N LEU A 410 -5.53 19.57 -13.63
CA LEU A 410 -6.15 18.82 -14.72
C LEU A 410 -7.64 18.70 -14.47
N GLY A 411 -8.46 19.22 -15.37
CA GLY A 411 -9.91 19.23 -15.20
C GLY A 411 -10.64 19.50 -16.50
N VAL A 412 -11.94 19.81 -16.40
CA VAL A 412 -12.79 20.14 -17.54
C VAL A 412 -12.41 21.48 -18.17
N ARG A 413 -11.78 22.36 -17.39
CA ARG A 413 -11.32 23.68 -17.83
C ARG A 413 -9.81 23.81 -17.63
N SER A 414 -9.16 24.53 -18.55
CA SER A 414 -7.77 24.92 -18.36
C SER A 414 -7.68 25.96 -17.25
N LEU A 415 -7.10 25.56 -16.12
CA LEU A 415 -6.78 26.43 -15.01
C LEU A 415 -5.33 26.91 -15.10
N PRO A 416 -4.98 28.07 -14.54
CA PRO A 416 -3.60 28.53 -14.53
C PRO A 416 -2.73 27.56 -13.70
N ALA A 417 -1.51 27.36 -14.15
CA ALA A 417 -0.52 26.61 -13.42
C ALA A 417 0.16 27.49 -12.38
N ASP A 418 0.39 26.91 -11.20
CA ASP A 418 1.18 27.53 -10.16
C ASP A 418 2.63 27.07 -10.21
N LYS A 419 3.53 27.88 -9.62
CA LYS A 419 4.94 27.51 -9.50
C LYS A 419 5.39 27.60 -8.06
N VAL A 420 6.05 26.55 -7.61
CA VAL A 420 6.66 26.49 -6.28
C VAL A 420 8.15 26.17 -6.40
N ILE A 421 8.90 26.52 -5.36
CA ILE A 421 10.31 26.15 -5.24
C ILE A 421 10.42 25.21 -4.04
N VAL A 422 10.93 24.02 -4.29
CA VAL A 422 11.26 23.04 -3.25
C VAL A 422 12.75 23.14 -2.96
N ALA A 423 13.09 23.53 -1.74
CA ALA A 423 14.50 23.73 -1.34
C ALA A 423 15.27 22.40 -1.40
N PRO A 424 16.61 22.45 -1.51
CA PRO A 424 17.46 21.26 -1.48
C PRO A 424 17.25 20.43 -0.22
N GLY A 425 17.08 19.12 -0.36
CA GLY A 425 16.96 18.22 0.77
C GLY A 425 15.74 18.49 1.65
N THR A 426 14.60 18.90 1.05
CA THR A 426 13.37 19.17 1.82
C THR A 426 12.15 18.49 1.21
N VAL A 427 11.11 18.37 2.02
CA VAL A 427 9.75 18.08 1.56
C VAL A 427 8.88 19.35 1.62
N LEU A 428 8.06 19.56 0.60
CA LEU A 428 7.09 20.64 0.54
C LEU A 428 5.67 20.07 0.50
N GLU A 429 4.83 20.52 1.42
CA GLU A 429 3.39 20.31 1.37
C GLU A 429 2.72 21.51 0.68
N VAL A 430 1.88 21.25 -0.30
CA VAL A 430 1.08 22.26 -1.00
C VAL A 430 -0.38 21.91 -0.80
N PRO A 431 -1.12 22.65 0.03
CA PRO A 431 -2.56 22.47 0.17
C PRO A 431 -3.28 22.66 -1.17
N LEU A 432 -4.27 21.81 -1.43
CA LEU A 432 -5.10 21.88 -2.63
C LEU A 432 -6.47 22.47 -2.31
N ASP A 433 -6.97 23.34 -3.19
CA ASP A 433 -8.34 23.78 -3.10
C ASP A 433 -9.29 22.63 -3.48
N ALA A 434 -10.35 22.44 -2.72
CA ALA A 434 -11.41 21.48 -3.00
C ALA A 434 -12.29 22.00 -4.13
N ASP A 435 -11.84 21.91 -5.37
CA ASP A 435 -12.62 22.25 -6.56
C ASP A 435 -13.02 20.96 -7.29
N VAL A 436 -14.32 20.70 -7.33
CA VAL A 436 -14.91 19.52 -7.99
C VAL A 436 -14.65 19.48 -9.52
N GLU A 437 -14.19 20.56 -10.14
CA GLU A 437 -13.82 20.58 -11.56
C GLU A 437 -12.38 20.08 -11.81
N ILE A 438 -11.59 19.84 -10.75
CA ILE A 438 -10.22 19.34 -10.84
C ILE A 438 -10.24 17.82 -10.69
N GLY A 439 -9.76 17.10 -11.69
CA GLY A 439 -9.63 15.63 -11.67
C GLY A 439 -8.23 15.13 -11.35
N GLY A 440 -7.29 16.02 -11.02
CA GLY A 440 -5.90 15.68 -10.71
C GLY A 440 -4.91 16.78 -11.05
N TYR A 441 -3.62 16.46 -11.01
CA TYR A 441 -2.54 17.41 -11.30
C TYR A 441 -1.43 16.78 -12.15
N LEU A 442 -0.82 17.62 -12.99
CA LEU A 442 0.45 17.36 -13.66
C LEU A 442 1.53 18.22 -13.00
N LEU A 443 2.63 17.61 -12.60
CA LEU A 443 3.81 18.32 -12.10
C LEU A 443 4.93 18.21 -13.12
N ASP A 444 5.54 19.36 -13.46
CA ASP A 444 6.76 19.46 -14.25
C ASP A 444 7.85 20.15 -13.39
N ALA A 445 8.90 19.43 -13.05
CA ALA A 445 9.99 19.89 -12.21
C ALA A 445 11.27 20.15 -13.02
N SER A 446 12.06 21.12 -12.60
CA SER A 446 13.35 21.46 -13.25
C SER A 446 14.45 20.42 -13.03
N ILE A 447 14.31 19.60 -12.01
CA ILE A 447 15.17 18.46 -11.65
C ILE A 447 14.27 17.30 -11.18
N GLN A 448 14.84 16.13 -10.94
CA GLN A 448 14.09 14.99 -10.43
C GLN A 448 13.59 15.25 -8.99
N VAL A 449 12.34 14.97 -8.74
CA VAL A 449 11.66 15.00 -7.42
C VAL A 449 10.80 13.77 -7.29
N THR A 450 10.29 13.51 -6.09
CA THR A 450 9.25 12.48 -5.89
C THR A 450 7.97 13.15 -5.41
N ALA A 451 6.83 12.75 -5.95
CA ALA A 451 5.55 13.36 -5.66
C ALA A 451 4.51 12.33 -5.23
N ALA A 452 3.68 12.74 -4.26
CA ALA A 452 2.52 12.03 -3.75
C ALA A 452 1.43 13.02 -3.37
N TRP A 453 0.27 12.54 -2.96
CA TRP A 453 -0.76 13.38 -2.36
C TRP A 453 -1.49 12.65 -1.23
N SER A 454 -2.12 13.39 -0.37
CA SER A 454 -2.94 12.89 0.72
C SER A 454 -4.34 13.50 0.68
N ALA A 455 -5.31 12.76 1.20
CA ALA A 455 -6.66 13.22 1.45
C ALA A 455 -7.01 12.92 2.91
N VAL A 456 -7.48 13.92 3.63
CA VAL A 456 -7.77 13.86 5.06
C VAL A 456 -9.21 14.29 5.32
N ARG A 457 -9.95 13.45 6.01
CA ARG A 457 -11.25 13.73 6.62
C ARG A 457 -11.10 13.68 8.14
N PRO A 458 -12.08 14.15 8.91
CA PRO A 458 -12.02 14.06 10.38
C PRO A 458 -11.77 12.63 10.90
N ASN A 459 -12.32 11.62 10.22
CA ASN A 459 -12.35 10.23 10.67
C ASN A 459 -11.62 9.27 9.73
N SER A 460 -10.96 9.76 8.69
CA SER A 460 -10.28 8.89 7.74
C SER A 460 -9.18 9.61 6.97
N VAL A 461 -8.18 8.87 6.53
CA VAL A 461 -7.01 9.39 5.80
C VAL A 461 -6.60 8.42 4.71
N ALA A 462 -6.18 8.94 3.55
CA ALA A 462 -5.56 8.14 2.52
C ALA A 462 -4.29 8.80 1.96
N PHE A 463 -3.30 7.99 1.65
CA PHE A 463 -2.07 8.37 0.95
C PHE A 463 -2.09 7.79 -0.46
N PHE A 464 -1.65 8.59 -1.42
CA PHE A 464 -1.61 8.20 -2.82
C PHE A 464 -0.24 8.49 -3.41
N ALA A 465 0.43 7.47 -3.88
CA ALA A 465 1.66 7.65 -4.63
C ALA A 465 1.37 8.31 -5.98
N GLY A 466 2.25 9.20 -6.42
CA GLY A 466 2.21 9.74 -7.77
C GLY A 466 2.68 8.73 -8.82
N THR A 467 2.43 9.03 -10.09
CA THR A 467 2.92 8.27 -11.23
C THR A 467 4.00 9.05 -11.96
N ALA A 468 5.22 8.53 -11.97
CA ALA A 468 6.32 9.07 -12.75
C ALA A 468 6.07 8.86 -14.26
N LEU A 469 6.33 9.88 -15.07
CA LEU A 469 6.16 9.82 -16.53
C LEU A 469 7.46 9.57 -17.29
N ASP A 470 8.60 9.91 -16.68
CA ASP A 470 9.93 9.76 -17.27
C ASP A 470 10.69 8.76 -16.39
N GLY A 471 10.72 7.52 -16.76
CA GLY A 471 11.39 6.44 -16.05
C GLY A 471 12.28 5.61 -16.97
#